data_11ebe2083fd05f847bd41175362264be
#
_entry.id   11ebe2083fd05f847bd41175362264be
#
_cell.length_a   1.000
_cell.length_b   1.000
_cell.length_c   1.000
_cell.angle_alpha   90.00
_cell.angle_beta   90.00
_cell.angle_gamma   90.00
#
_symmetry.space_group_name_H-M   'P 1'
#
loop_
_entity.id
_entity.type
_entity.pdbx_description
1 polymer ?
#
loop_
_entity_poly.entity_id
_entity_poly.type
_entity_poly.pdbx_seq_one_letter_code
_entity_poly.pdbx_strand_id
1 'polypeptide(L)' 'MKTATIEILEEGETIFGSRTGGEYMVREYEEGEEMGGSFFKTMEEAESRVREYQKGEDDEN' A
#
# COMPACT_ATOMS: atom_id res chain seq x y z
N MET A 1 10.75 10.65 -5.68
CA MET A 1 9.99 10.82 -4.44
C MET A 1 9.05 9.64 -4.25
N LYS A 2 9.13 9.01 -3.10
CA LYS A 2 8.31 7.84 -2.83
C LYS A 2 7.02 8.25 -2.12
N THR A 3 5.90 7.79 -2.62
CA THR A 3 4.61 8.04 -2.00
C THR A 3 3.83 6.73 -1.93
N ALA A 4 2.81 6.72 -1.08
CA ALA A 4 1.98 5.54 -0.95
C ALA A 4 0.56 5.97 -0.57
N THR A 5 -0.40 5.17 -1.00
CA THR A 5 -1.80 5.41 -0.67
C THR A 5 -2.41 4.16 -0.08
N ILE A 6 -3.48 4.33 0.68
CA ILE A 6 -4.20 3.22 1.27
C ILE A 6 -5.60 3.17 0.67
N GLU A 7 -5.99 2.01 0.16
CA GLU A 7 -7.33 1.78 -0.36
C GLU A 7 -8.04 0.78 0.53
N ILE A 8 -9.28 1.06 0.84
CA ILE A 8 -10.10 0.14 1.63
C ILE A 8 -10.86 -0.72 0.63
N LEU A 9 -10.67 -2.03 0.73
CA LEU A 9 -11.23 -2.98 -0.21
C LEU A 9 -12.43 -3.69 0.41
N GLU A 10 -13.48 -3.84 -0.39
CA GLU A 10 -14.66 -4.56 0.07
C GLU A 10 -14.47 -6.05 -0.14
N GLU A 11 -15.16 -6.83 0.69
CA GLU A 11 -15.07 -8.28 0.58
C GLU A 11 -15.55 -8.73 -0.79
N GLY A 12 -14.74 -9.56 -1.43
CA GLY A 12 -15.07 -10.07 -2.76
C GLY A 12 -14.54 -9.22 -3.89
N GLU A 13 -14.01 -8.05 -3.59
CA GLU A 13 -13.43 -7.18 -4.61
C GLU A 13 -12.19 -7.85 -5.19
N THR A 14 -12.00 -7.71 -6.51
CA THR A 14 -10.87 -8.35 -7.17
C THR A 14 -9.81 -7.33 -7.52
N ILE A 15 -8.60 -7.57 -7.02
CA ILE A 15 -7.44 -6.71 -7.31
C ILE A 15 -6.33 -7.61 -7.81
N PHE A 16 -5.75 -7.26 -8.95
CA PHE A 16 -4.67 -8.05 -9.57
C PHE A 16 -5.09 -9.52 -9.78
N GLY A 17 -6.37 -9.74 -10.02
CA GLY A 17 -6.86 -11.09 -10.26
C GLY A 17 -7.12 -11.89 -9.00
N SER A 18 -6.89 -11.33 -7.83
CA SER A 18 -7.10 -12.01 -6.57
C SER A 18 -8.29 -11.42 -5.83
N ARG A 19 -9.05 -12.27 -5.16
CA ARG A 19 -10.16 -11.81 -4.36
C ARG A 19 -9.68 -11.26 -3.03
N THR A 20 -10.30 -10.19 -2.58
CA THR A 20 -9.95 -9.58 -1.30
C THR A 20 -11.03 -9.90 -0.28
N GLY A 21 -10.68 -9.79 1.00
CA GLY A 21 -11.60 -10.08 2.08
C GLY A 21 -11.77 -8.91 3.02
N GLY A 22 -12.15 -7.76 2.49
CA GLY A 22 -12.32 -6.58 3.33
C GLY A 22 -11.00 -6.05 3.84
N GLU A 23 -9.98 -6.15 3.03
CA GLU A 23 -8.63 -5.80 3.45
C GLU A 23 -8.28 -4.37 3.06
N TYR A 24 -7.09 -3.96 3.47
CA TYR A 24 -6.55 -2.67 3.10
C TYR A 24 -5.39 -2.89 2.14
N MET A 25 -5.36 -2.11 1.06
CA MET A 25 -4.28 -2.23 0.08
C MET A 25 -3.44 -0.97 0.10
N VAL A 26 -2.13 -1.16 0.23
CA VAL A 26 -1.19 -0.06 0.14
C VAL A 26 -0.58 -0.09 -1.25
N ARG A 27 -0.77 1.00 -2.00
CA ARG A 27 -0.15 1.15 -3.31
C ARG A 27 1.06 2.05 -3.17
N GLU A 28 2.16 1.60 -3.72
CA GLU A 28 3.43 2.31 -3.58
C GLU A 28 3.85 2.90 -4.91
N TYR A 29 4.30 4.14 -4.86
CA TYR A 29 4.70 4.88 -6.07
C TYR A 29 6.08 5.47 -5.88
N GLU A 30 6.80 5.58 -6.98
CA GLU A 30 8.06 6.29 -7.00
C GLU A 30 8.07 7.18 -8.25
N GLU A 31 8.28 8.47 -8.05
CA GLU A 31 8.26 9.45 -9.14
C GLU A 31 6.94 9.39 -9.91
N GLY A 32 5.85 9.10 -9.20
CA GLY A 32 4.54 9.04 -9.82
C GLY A 32 4.21 7.72 -10.50
N GLU A 33 5.13 6.79 -10.51
CA GLU A 33 4.93 5.51 -11.18
C GLU A 33 4.63 4.43 -10.14
N GLU A 34 3.61 3.63 -10.39
CA GLU A 34 3.23 2.58 -9.44
C GLU A 34 4.28 1.47 -9.44
N MET A 35 4.84 1.21 -8.28
CA MET A 35 5.91 0.23 -8.14
C MET A 35 5.44 -1.08 -7.55
N GLY A 36 4.26 -1.09 -6.92
CA GLY A 36 3.76 -2.32 -6.35
C GLY A 36 2.70 -2.06 -5.32
N GLY A 37 2.25 -3.12 -4.66
CA GLY A 37 1.23 -3.01 -3.64
C GLY A 37 1.28 -4.15 -2.66
N SER A 38 0.66 -3.95 -1.51
CA SER A 38 0.61 -4.96 -0.47
C SER A 38 -0.77 -4.94 0.17
N PHE A 39 -1.19 -6.10 0.67
CA PHE A 39 -2.48 -6.23 1.34
C PHE A 39 -2.26 -6.41 2.83
N PHE A 40 -3.09 -5.73 3.62
CA PHE A 40 -3.01 -5.82 5.08
C PHE A 40 -4.41 -5.99 5.64
N LYS A 41 -4.50 -6.62 6.80
CA LYS A 41 -5.79 -6.91 7.39
C LYS A 41 -6.29 -5.80 8.31
N THR A 42 -5.40 -4.90 8.73
CA THR A 42 -5.80 -3.79 9.60
C THR A 42 -5.25 -2.49 9.05
N MET A 43 -5.94 -1.40 9.38
CA MET A 43 -5.49 -0.08 8.98
C MET A 43 -4.14 0.25 9.62
N GLU A 44 -3.94 -0.21 10.83
CA GLU A 44 -2.70 0.06 11.54
C GLU A 44 -1.49 -0.53 10.80
N GLU A 45 -1.66 -1.75 10.29
CA GLU A 45 -0.59 -2.37 9.52
C GLU A 45 -0.36 -1.62 8.21
N ALA A 46 -1.43 -1.20 7.56
CA ALA A 46 -1.30 -0.47 6.31
C ALA A 46 -0.59 0.86 6.53
N GLU A 47 -0.94 1.57 7.60
CA GLU A 47 -0.29 2.83 7.89
C GLU A 47 1.18 2.65 8.23
N SER A 48 1.51 1.57 8.93
CA SER A 48 2.90 1.26 9.22
C SER A 48 3.70 1.08 7.93
N ARG A 49 3.11 0.39 6.97
CA ARG A 49 3.80 0.16 5.70
C ARG A 49 4.02 1.47 4.95
N VAL A 50 3.00 2.34 4.96
CA VAL A 50 3.13 3.62 4.29
C VAL A 50 4.29 4.42 4.89
N ARG A 51 4.35 4.45 6.21
CA ARG A 51 5.41 5.19 6.89
C ARG A 51 6.78 4.60 6.54
N GLU A 52 6.89 3.29 6.55
CA GLU A 52 8.17 2.65 6.25
C GLU A 52 8.61 2.92 4.82
N TYR A 53 7.68 2.87 3.90
CA TYR A 53 8.02 3.09 2.51
C TYR A 53 8.50 4.52 2.29
N GLN A 54 7.79 5.49 2.85
CA GLN A 54 8.16 6.89 2.70
C GLN A 54 9.44 7.21 3.46
N LYS A 55 9.62 6.59 4.62
CA LYS A 55 10.81 6.81 5.42
C LYS A 55 12.05 6.29 4.73
N GLY A 56 11.91 5.23 3.94
CA GLY A 56 13.05 4.69 3.22
C GLY A 56 13.69 5.71 2.31
N GLU A 57 12.88 6.63 1.77
CA GLU A 57 13.42 7.68 0.92
C GLU A 57 14.23 8.67 1.73
N ASP A 58 13.76 8.97 2.94
CA ASP A 58 14.46 9.92 3.81
C ASP A 58 15.75 9.35 4.34
N ASP A 59 15.82 8.04 4.46
CA ASP A 59 17.01 7.38 4.99
C ASP A 59 18.12 7.23 3.99
N GLU A 60 17.87 7.68 2.80
CA GLU A 60 18.82 7.51 1.73
C GLU A 60 19.80 8.62 1.64
N ASN A 61 20.48 8.94 2.60
CA ASN A 61 21.43 10.05 2.50
C ASN A 61 22.84 9.61 2.49
#